data_a792de8915b00765b2a631013ab8392e
#
_entry.id   a792de8915b00765b2a631013ab8392e
#
_cell.length_a   1.000
_cell.length_b   1.000
_cell.length_c   1.000
_cell.angle_alpha   90.00
_cell.angle_beta   90.00
_cell.angle_gamma   90.00
#
_symmetry.space_group_name_H-M   'P 1'
#
loop_
_entity.id
_entity.type
_entity.pdbx_description
1 polymer ?
#
loop_
_entity_poly.entity_id
_entity_poly.type
_entity_poly.pdbx_seq_one_letter_code
_entity_poly.pdbx_strand_id
1 'polypeptide(L)'
;MGNPPPFFLPKKTIMLRIGRAFTLTLACAALAAQAESDVNSGTGPALSAVARLDFRVTVPRILFLRIGRGTNFADNTRVDRVTFGVIAANVGSAIPVTGVGSAGPVVARVLGNGGNISFSARGVVGGLAKGTRRIPWSQIVSSTSGGTLPHPAIGNGVAGAASALTAVAGLVDQTSTWTFQYSNSTPVEFGTYNGRVTYTASMP
;
A
#
# COMPACT_ATOMS: atom_id res chain seq x y z
N MET A 1 55.39 -21.98 59.76
CA MET A 1 54.85 -22.83 58.67
C MET A 1 53.36 -23.04 59.01
N GLY A 2 52.50 -22.22 58.44
CA GLY A 2 51.06 -22.29 58.66
C GLY A 2 50.38 -22.74 57.37
N ASN A 3 49.61 -23.83 57.48
CA ASN A 3 48.82 -24.37 56.37
C ASN A 3 47.70 -23.39 55.97
N PRO A 4 47.44 -23.20 54.67
CA PRO A 4 46.31 -22.43 54.23
C PRO A 4 45.00 -23.23 54.40
N PRO A 5 43.85 -22.51 54.64
CA PRO A 5 42.56 -23.14 54.85
C PRO A 5 41.97 -23.68 53.53
N PRO A 6 41.06 -24.66 53.60
CA PRO A 6 40.50 -25.30 52.41
C PRO A 6 39.47 -24.38 51.74
N PHE A 7 39.55 -24.33 50.41
CA PHE A 7 38.65 -23.65 49.51
C PHE A 7 37.32 -24.40 49.44
N PHE A 8 36.23 -23.80 49.91
CA PHE A 8 34.87 -24.30 49.73
C PHE A 8 34.32 -23.81 48.37
N LEU A 9 34.10 -24.74 47.45
CA LEU A 9 33.37 -24.51 46.20
C LEU A 9 31.86 -24.56 46.49
N PRO A 10 31.06 -23.58 46.07
CA PRO A 10 29.61 -23.67 46.16
C PRO A 10 29.03 -24.69 45.18
N LYS A 11 28.24 -25.61 45.70
CA LYS A 11 27.44 -26.57 44.93
C LYS A 11 26.37 -25.78 44.14
N LYS A 12 26.57 -25.78 42.83
CA LYS A 12 25.57 -25.25 41.89
C LYS A 12 24.39 -26.23 41.81
N THR A 13 23.30 -25.87 42.52
CA THR A 13 22.02 -26.59 42.41
C THR A 13 21.43 -26.34 41.01
N ILE A 14 21.46 -27.34 40.13
CA ILE A 14 20.79 -27.32 38.83
C ILE A 14 19.30 -27.56 39.10
N MET A 15 18.51 -26.48 39.10
CA MET A 15 17.05 -26.58 39.02
C MET A 15 16.65 -27.03 37.60
N LEU A 16 16.33 -28.30 37.52
CA LEU A 16 15.71 -28.89 36.32
C LEU A 16 14.28 -28.30 36.20
N ARG A 17 14.13 -27.26 35.38
CA ARG A 17 12.81 -26.77 35.00
C ARG A 17 12.23 -27.77 33.99
N ILE A 18 11.28 -28.55 34.49
CA ILE A 18 10.40 -29.40 33.63
C ILE A 18 9.53 -28.44 32.80
N GLY A 19 9.97 -28.19 31.55
CA GLY A 19 9.17 -27.53 30.54
C GLY A 19 7.97 -28.42 30.24
N ARG A 20 6.76 -27.94 30.57
CA ARG A 20 5.51 -28.52 30.08
C ARG A 20 5.49 -28.33 28.57
N ALA A 21 5.82 -29.39 27.84
CA ALA A 21 5.55 -29.49 26.42
C ALA A 21 4.03 -29.44 26.21
N PHE A 22 3.54 -28.29 25.77
CA PHE A 22 2.17 -28.12 25.31
C PHE A 22 2.11 -28.75 23.90
N THR A 23 1.74 -30.03 23.87
CA THR A 23 1.45 -30.73 22.60
C THR A 23 0.15 -30.15 22.07
N LEU A 24 0.27 -29.21 21.14
CA LEU A 24 -0.83 -28.71 20.34
C LEU A 24 -1.23 -29.82 19.35
N THR A 25 -2.16 -30.66 19.76
CA THR A 25 -2.78 -31.64 18.87
C THR A 25 -3.66 -30.90 17.88
N LEU A 26 -3.10 -30.65 16.68
CA LEU A 26 -3.87 -30.19 15.52
C LEU A 26 -4.83 -31.33 15.12
N ALA A 27 -6.04 -31.30 15.66
CA ALA A 27 -7.12 -32.16 15.20
C ALA A 27 -7.46 -31.73 13.75
N CYS A 28 -6.82 -32.38 12.77
CA CYS A 28 -7.31 -32.39 11.40
C CYS A 28 -8.67 -33.11 11.44
N ALA A 29 -9.76 -32.35 11.57
CA ALA A 29 -11.06 -32.80 11.21
C ALA A 29 -11.02 -33.10 9.71
N ALA A 30 -10.75 -34.33 9.36
CA ALA A 30 -11.00 -34.85 8.02
C ALA A 30 -12.50 -34.68 7.77
N LEU A 31 -12.87 -33.61 7.08
CA LEU A 31 -14.18 -33.46 6.49
C LEU A 31 -14.28 -34.65 5.52
N ALA A 32 -15.01 -35.65 5.92
CA ALA A 32 -15.34 -36.79 5.04
C ALA A 32 -15.95 -36.15 3.79
N ALA A 33 -15.24 -36.22 2.66
CA ALA A 33 -15.79 -35.88 1.37
C ALA A 33 -16.95 -36.85 1.12
N GLN A 34 -18.17 -36.41 1.33
CA GLN A 34 -19.36 -37.17 1.01
C GLN A 34 -19.61 -37.03 -0.49
N ALA A 35 -19.38 -38.09 -1.23
CA ALA A 35 -19.80 -38.18 -2.61
C ALA A 35 -21.28 -38.57 -2.64
N GLU A 36 -22.11 -37.75 -3.30
CA GLU A 36 -23.48 -38.18 -3.60
C GLU A 36 -23.44 -39.10 -4.81
N SER A 37 -24.06 -40.26 -4.68
CA SER A 37 -24.23 -41.20 -5.79
C SER A 37 -25.68 -41.65 -5.81
N ASP A 38 -26.23 -41.73 -7.00
CA ASP A 38 -27.58 -42.26 -7.22
C ASP A 38 -27.51 -43.39 -8.25
N VAL A 39 -28.24 -44.47 -7.97
CA VAL A 39 -28.37 -45.57 -8.91
C VAL A 39 -29.83 -45.85 -9.10
N ASN A 40 -30.30 -45.85 -10.32
CA ASN A 40 -31.65 -46.25 -10.69
C ASN A 40 -31.57 -47.51 -11.56
N SER A 41 -32.26 -48.56 -11.12
CA SER A 41 -32.31 -49.85 -11.82
C SER A 41 -33.76 -50.25 -12.09
N GLY A 42 -34.08 -50.69 -13.29
CA GLY A 42 -35.44 -51.09 -13.67
C GLY A 42 -35.49 -51.69 -15.07
N THR A 43 -36.58 -52.36 -15.40
CA THR A 43 -36.85 -52.90 -16.73
C THR A 43 -37.63 -51.98 -17.64
N GLY A 44 -37.85 -50.72 -17.18
CA GLY A 44 -38.58 -49.69 -17.94
C GLY A 44 -37.71 -48.93 -18.98
N PRO A 45 -38.31 -48.25 -19.92
CA PRO A 45 -37.60 -47.62 -21.06
C PRO A 45 -36.79 -46.37 -20.69
N ALA A 46 -36.96 -45.79 -19.50
CA ALA A 46 -36.22 -44.58 -19.08
C ALA A 46 -35.69 -44.75 -17.66
N LEU A 47 -34.38 -44.64 -17.54
CA LEU A 47 -33.70 -44.60 -16.25
C LEU A 47 -32.99 -43.22 -16.14
N SER A 48 -33.05 -42.63 -14.95
CA SER A 48 -32.34 -41.34 -14.65
C SER A 48 -31.68 -41.46 -13.29
N ALA A 49 -30.44 -41.09 -13.21
CA ALA A 49 -29.68 -40.91 -11.96
C ALA A 49 -29.16 -39.49 -11.85
N VAL A 50 -29.20 -38.90 -10.64
CA VAL A 50 -28.80 -37.51 -10.39
C VAL A 50 -27.83 -37.48 -9.21
N ALA A 51 -26.66 -36.84 -9.43
CA ALA A 51 -25.72 -36.54 -8.37
C ALA A 51 -25.37 -35.06 -8.38
N ARG A 52 -25.13 -34.49 -7.20
CA ARG A 52 -24.82 -33.05 -7.01
C ARG A 52 -23.39 -32.87 -6.53
N LEU A 53 -22.79 -31.75 -6.93
CA LEU A 53 -21.48 -31.33 -6.47
C LEU A 53 -21.56 -29.87 -6.11
N ASP A 54 -21.24 -29.52 -4.86
CA ASP A 54 -21.21 -28.16 -4.37
C ASP A 54 -19.83 -27.54 -4.59
N PHE A 55 -19.81 -26.30 -5.10
CA PHE A 55 -18.59 -25.49 -5.24
C PHE A 55 -18.62 -24.33 -4.26
N ARG A 56 -17.50 -24.10 -3.55
CA ARG A 56 -17.31 -22.96 -2.65
C ARG A 56 -16.06 -22.18 -3.05
N VAL A 57 -16.22 -20.88 -3.32
CA VAL A 57 -15.11 -19.95 -3.57
C VAL A 57 -15.12 -18.89 -2.48
N THR A 58 -13.97 -18.68 -1.85
CA THR A 58 -13.77 -17.60 -0.87
C THR A 58 -12.81 -16.57 -1.46
N VAL A 59 -13.27 -15.33 -1.63
CA VAL A 59 -12.48 -14.23 -2.14
C VAL A 59 -12.07 -13.32 -0.97
N PRO A 60 -10.78 -13.07 -0.72
CA PRO A 60 -10.35 -12.17 0.34
C PRO A 60 -10.69 -10.72 -0.02
N ARG A 61 -10.90 -9.88 1.00
CA ARG A 61 -10.98 -8.43 0.84
C ARG A 61 -9.58 -7.87 0.65
N ILE A 62 -9.39 -7.02 -0.36
CA ILE A 62 -8.10 -6.40 -0.69
C ILE A 62 -8.24 -4.90 -0.89
N LEU A 63 -7.18 -4.16 -0.54
CA LEU A 63 -6.96 -2.77 -0.90
C LEU A 63 -5.50 -2.61 -1.33
N PHE A 64 -5.29 -2.14 -2.55
CA PHE A 64 -3.98 -1.93 -3.15
C PHE A 64 -3.84 -0.48 -3.61
N LEU A 65 -2.70 0.13 -3.30
CA LEU A 65 -2.32 1.46 -3.74
C LEU A 65 -0.91 1.40 -4.34
N ARG A 66 -0.77 1.93 -5.54
CA ARG A 66 0.52 2.13 -6.20
C ARG A 66 0.66 3.57 -6.67
N ILE A 67 1.80 4.19 -6.37
CA ILE A 67 2.20 5.50 -6.88
C ILE A 67 3.61 5.37 -7.45
N GLY A 68 3.74 5.59 -8.75
CA GLY A 68 4.99 5.45 -9.46
C GLY A 68 5.27 4.03 -9.94
N ARG A 69 6.56 3.69 -10.06
CA ARG A 69 7.01 2.37 -10.52
C ARG A 69 6.83 1.32 -9.43
N GLY A 70 6.40 0.19 -9.84
CA GLY A 70 6.26 -1.00 -9.00
C GLY A 70 5.36 -1.97 -9.75
N THR A 71 5.80 -3.21 -9.90
CA THR A 71 5.02 -4.27 -10.55
C THR A 71 4.41 -5.23 -9.53
N ASN A 72 4.96 -5.28 -8.32
CA ASN A 72 4.56 -6.21 -7.27
C ASN A 72 3.57 -5.55 -6.31
N PHE A 73 2.65 -6.34 -5.78
CA PHE A 73 1.65 -5.90 -4.80
C PHE A 73 2.24 -5.51 -3.43
N ALA A 74 3.49 -5.82 -3.16
CA ALA A 74 4.12 -5.63 -1.84
C ALA A 74 5.46 -4.88 -1.91
N ASP A 75 5.80 -4.16 -3.00
CA ASP A 75 7.05 -3.39 -3.07
C ASP A 75 6.83 -1.98 -2.51
N ASN A 76 7.32 -1.73 -1.31
CA ASN A 76 7.31 -0.43 -0.64
C ASN A 76 8.73 0.13 -0.37
N THR A 77 9.76 -0.44 -0.98
CA THR A 77 11.16 -0.10 -0.71
C THR A 77 11.65 1.11 -1.50
N ARG A 78 10.92 1.52 -2.54
CA ARG A 78 11.31 2.61 -3.44
C ARG A 78 10.27 3.72 -3.45
N VAL A 79 10.76 4.95 -3.31
CA VAL A 79 9.94 6.16 -3.46
C VAL A 79 10.35 6.86 -4.74
N ASP A 80 9.43 7.01 -5.69
CA ASP A 80 9.70 7.76 -6.91
C ASP A 80 9.86 9.25 -6.60
N ARG A 81 10.72 9.92 -7.35
CA ARG A 81 11.02 11.33 -7.22
C ARG A 81 10.59 12.07 -8.49
N VAL A 82 9.92 13.20 -8.31
CA VAL A 82 9.69 14.18 -9.38
C VAL A 82 10.65 15.34 -9.19
N THR A 83 11.41 15.68 -10.20
CA THR A 83 12.43 16.74 -10.17
C THR A 83 12.01 17.87 -11.10
N PHE A 84 12.12 19.11 -10.61
CA PHE A 84 11.88 20.32 -11.37
C PHE A 84 13.20 21.08 -11.52
N GLY A 85 13.64 21.32 -12.76
CA GLY A 85 14.85 22.09 -13.07
C GLY A 85 14.48 23.48 -13.56
N VAL A 86 14.64 24.50 -12.71
CA VAL A 86 14.41 25.92 -13.10
C VAL A 86 15.69 26.49 -13.68
N ILE A 87 15.64 26.98 -14.92
CA ILE A 87 16.77 27.70 -15.53
C ILE A 87 16.84 29.12 -14.98
N ALA A 88 18.06 29.70 -14.91
CA ALA A 88 18.29 30.98 -14.29
C ALA A 88 17.43 32.12 -14.86
N ALA A 89 17.21 32.13 -16.17
CA ALA A 89 16.39 33.12 -16.84
C ALA A 89 14.89 33.09 -16.46
N ASN A 90 14.42 32.00 -15.89
CA ASN A 90 13.00 31.79 -15.59
C ASN A 90 12.68 31.82 -14.08
N VAL A 91 13.65 32.14 -13.21
CA VAL A 91 13.39 32.15 -11.77
C VAL A 91 12.33 33.21 -11.43
N GLY A 92 11.19 32.75 -10.86
CA GLY A 92 10.07 33.61 -10.47
C GLY A 92 9.27 34.23 -11.63
N SER A 93 9.43 33.72 -12.85
CA SER A 93 8.81 34.27 -14.07
C SER A 93 7.35 33.85 -14.25
N ALA A 94 6.80 33.00 -13.38
CA ALA A 94 5.50 32.34 -13.53
C ALA A 94 5.40 31.43 -14.79
N ILE A 95 6.53 31.13 -15.45
CA ILE A 95 6.57 30.09 -16.47
C ILE A 95 6.61 28.74 -15.78
N PRO A 96 5.59 27.89 -15.96
CA PRO A 96 5.54 26.59 -15.30
C PRO A 96 6.67 25.67 -15.76
N VAL A 97 7.25 24.94 -14.81
CA VAL A 97 8.31 23.97 -15.05
C VAL A 97 7.74 22.57 -14.90
N THR A 98 7.74 21.79 -15.97
CA THR A 98 7.28 20.41 -15.92
C THR A 98 8.26 19.54 -15.14
N GLY A 99 7.74 18.77 -14.20
CA GLY A 99 8.51 17.82 -13.42
C GLY A 99 8.84 16.57 -14.20
N VAL A 100 10.07 16.10 -14.04
CA VAL A 100 10.51 14.82 -14.61
C VAL A 100 10.55 13.77 -13.49
N GLY A 101 9.76 12.73 -13.62
CA GLY A 101 9.79 11.59 -12.70
C GLY A 101 11.06 10.76 -12.88
N SER A 102 11.59 10.20 -11.80
CA SER A 102 12.80 9.36 -11.82
C SER A 102 12.66 8.13 -12.72
N ALA A 103 11.43 7.85 -13.14
CA ALA A 103 11.03 6.71 -13.96
C ALA A 103 10.18 7.08 -15.17
N GLY A 104 10.14 8.35 -15.54
CA GLY A 104 9.18 8.87 -16.50
C GLY A 104 7.87 9.31 -15.82
N PRO A 105 6.73 9.23 -16.51
CA PRO A 105 5.43 9.62 -15.97
C PRO A 105 5.08 8.85 -14.70
N VAL A 106 4.46 9.51 -13.71
CA VAL A 106 4.04 8.89 -12.45
C VAL A 106 2.72 8.16 -12.69
N VAL A 107 2.76 6.83 -12.76
CA VAL A 107 1.56 6.02 -12.86
C VAL A 107 1.01 5.74 -11.47
N ALA A 108 -0.28 6.00 -11.27
CA ALA A 108 -0.99 5.70 -10.04
C ALA A 108 -2.09 4.67 -10.27
N ARG A 109 -2.31 3.76 -9.32
CA ARG A 109 -3.41 2.79 -9.35
C ARG A 109 -3.95 2.55 -7.96
N VAL A 110 -5.27 2.51 -7.84
CA VAL A 110 -6.02 2.08 -6.66
C VAL A 110 -6.91 0.91 -7.05
N LEU A 111 -6.79 -0.20 -6.32
CA LEU A 111 -7.63 -1.39 -6.51
C LEU A 111 -8.18 -1.84 -5.16
N GLY A 112 -9.49 -2.08 -5.09
CA GLY A 112 -10.14 -2.63 -3.91
C GLY A 112 -11.46 -3.30 -4.23
N ASN A 113 -11.82 -4.33 -3.47
CA ASN A 113 -13.01 -5.15 -3.68
C ASN A 113 -13.99 -5.13 -2.50
N GLY A 114 -13.96 -4.11 -1.66
CA GLY A 114 -14.82 -3.99 -0.47
C GLY A 114 -15.67 -2.73 -0.42
N GLY A 115 -15.97 -2.13 -1.57
CA GLY A 115 -16.80 -0.93 -1.67
C GLY A 115 -16.03 0.34 -2.04
N ASN A 116 -16.62 1.50 -1.76
CA ASN A 116 -16.03 2.80 -2.10
C ASN A 116 -14.70 3.02 -1.35
N ILE A 117 -13.79 3.76 -1.99
CA ILE A 117 -12.47 4.08 -1.42
C ILE A 117 -12.37 5.59 -1.26
N SER A 118 -11.91 6.03 -0.09
CA SER A 118 -11.48 7.40 0.17
C SER A 118 -9.99 7.51 -0.12
N PHE A 119 -9.61 8.46 -0.99
CA PHE A 119 -8.24 8.62 -1.43
C PHE A 119 -7.73 10.04 -1.19
N SER A 120 -6.62 10.22 -0.47
CA SER A 120 -6.11 11.52 -0.04
C SER A 120 -4.60 11.63 -0.17
N ALA A 121 -4.10 12.87 -0.16
CA ALA A 121 -2.67 13.18 -0.18
C ALA A 121 -2.30 14.15 0.94
N ARG A 122 -1.21 13.86 1.66
CA ARG A 122 -0.64 14.69 2.70
C ARG A 122 0.79 15.07 2.33
N GLY A 123 1.06 16.34 2.13
CA GLY A 123 2.41 16.87 2.02
C GLY A 123 3.02 17.19 3.39
N VAL A 124 4.33 17.22 3.49
CA VAL A 124 5.02 17.73 4.69
C VAL A 124 4.63 19.18 4.96
N VAL A 125 4.66 19.60 6.23
CA VAL A 125 4.29 20.96 6.64
C VAL A 125 5.15 22.01 5.92
N GLY A 126 4.49 23.02 5.37
CA GLY A 126 5.12 24.18 4.73
C GLY A 126 5.57 23.96 3.28
N GLY A 127 5.40 22.75 2.71
CA GLY A 127 5.80 22.49 1.34
C GLY A 127 7.21 21.91 1.20
N LEU A 128 7.84 22.14 0.04
CA LEU A 128 9.23 21.76 -0.19
C LEU A 128 10.16 22.67 0.60
N ALA A 129 11.22 22.11 1.20
CA ALA A 129 12.09 22.78 2.15
C ALA A 129 13.55 22.80 1.73
N LYS A 130 14.22 23.95 2.01
CA LYS A 130 15.67 24.11 2.08
C LYS A 130 15.99 24.86 3.38
N GLY A 131 16.41 24.17 4.44
CA GLY A 131 16.54 24.76 5.77
C GLY A 131 15.21 25.36 6.24
N THR A 132 15.18 26.67 6.51
CA THR A 132 13.97 27.42 6.90
C THR A 132 13.15 27.91 5.71
N ARG A 133 13.72 27.92 4.50
CA ARG A 133 13.05 28.38 3.28
C ARG A 133 12.05 27.34 2.78
N ARG A 134 10.93 27.80 2.20
CA ARG A 134 9.82 26.92 1.75
C ARG A 134 9.31 27.33 0.38
N ILE A 135 8.92 26.32 -0.39
CA ILE A 135 8.05 26.45 -1.57
C ILE A 135 6.74 25.77 -1.20
N PRO A 136 5.62 26.49 -1.09
CA PRO A 136 4.35 25.92 -0.65
C PRO A 136 3.80 24.92 -1.67
N TRP A 137 3.02 23.96 -1.19
CA TRP A 137 2.39 22.93 -2.05
C TRP A 137 1.49 23.52 -3.14
N SER A 138 0.93 24.72 -2.93
CA SER A 138 0.14 25.42 -3.95
C SER A 138 0.92 25.77 -5.23
N GLN A 139 2.25 25.74 -5.17
CA GLN A 139 3.10 25.90 -6.34
C GLN A 139 3.26 24.61 -7.15
N ILE A 140 2.83 23.47 -6.61
CA ILE A 140 2.89 22.17 -7.30
C ILE A 140 1.51 21.84 -7.83
N VAL A 141 1.36 21.96 -9.13
CA VAL A 141 0.11 21.66 -9.85
C VAL A 141 0.22 20.28 -10.46
N SER A 142 -0.84 19.50 -10.40
CA SER A 142 -0.92 18.19 -11.02
C SER A 142 -2.00 18.13 -12.09
N SER A 143 -1.75 17.36 -13.14
CA SER A 143 -2.72 16.99 -14.15
C SER A 143 -2.77 15.47 -14.29
N THR A 144 -3.93 14.96 -14.73
CA THR A 144 -4.16 13.52 -14.91
C THR A 144 -4.48 13.21 -16.37
N SER A 145 -4.00 12.08 -16.84
CA SER A 145 -4.28 11.57 -18.19
C SER A 145 -4.33 10.05 -18.21
N GLY A 146 -4.88 9.47 -19.26
CA GLY A 146 -4.86 8.03 -19.50
C GLY A 146 -5.62 7.19 -18.47
N GLY A 147 -6.65 7.75 -17.82
CA GLY A 147 -7.46 7.00 -16.87
C GLY A 147 -8.38 7.85 -16.02
N THR A 148 -8.98 7.23 -15.00
CA THR A 148 -10.04 7.80 -14.16
C THR A 148 -9.62 8.15 -12.74
N LEU A 149 -8.42 7.75 -12.30
CA LEU A 149 -7.93 8.02 -10.95
C LEU A 149 -7.51 9.50 -10.82
N PRO A 150 -8.25 10.36 -10.10
CA PRO A 150 -7.87 11.75 -9.91
C PRO A 150 -6.62 11.86 -9.02
N HIS A 151 -5.81 12.91 -9.21
CA HIS A 151 -4.82 13.28 -8.21
C HIS A 151 -5.51 14.04 -7.06
N PRO A 152 -5.46 13.56 -5.81
CA PRO A 152 -6.08 14.26 -4.68
C PRO A 152 -5.32 15.55 -4.35
N ALA A 153 -6.03 16.54 -3.81
CA ALA A 153 -5.39 17.78 -3.36
C ALA A 153 -4.31 17.50 -2.30
N ILE A 154 -3.13 18.09 -2.46
CA ILE A 154 -2.04 17.94 -1.49
C ILE A 154 -2.33 18.81 -0.28
N GLY A 155 -2.60 18.21 0.87
CA GLY A 155 -2.78 18.93 2.12
C GLY A 155 -1.44 19.31 2.76
N ASN A 156 -1.43 20.40 3.50
CA ASN A 156 -0.21 20.96 4.13
C ASN A 156 -0.08 20.45 5.57
N GLY A 157 0.68 19.38 5.77
CA GLY A 157 0.88 18.76 7.08
C GLY A 157 -0.30 17.92 7.58
N VAL A 158 -1.46 18.03 6.94
CA VAL A 158 -2.66 17.23 7.14
C VAL A 158 -3.10 16.64 5.80
N ALA A 159 -4.02 15.69 5.81
CA ALA A 159 -4.59 15.19 4.57
C ALA A 159 -5.36 16.33 3.86
N GLY A 160 -5.17 16.46 2.56
CA GLY A 160 -6.00 17.32 1.72
C GLY A 160 -7.41 16.74 1.57
N ALA A 161 -8.26 17.46 0.82
CA ALA A 161 -9.59 16.97 0.50
C ALA A 161 -9.50 15.59 -0.17
N ALA A 162 -10.25 14.65 0.38
CA ALA A 162 -10.25 13.29 -0.13
C ALA A 162 -11.07 13.20 -1.43
N SER A 163 -10.58 12.45 -2.38
CA SER A 163 -11.33 12.02 -3.56
C SER A 163 -12.08 10.73 -3.23
N ALA A 164 -13.40 10.74 -3.43
CA ALA A 164 -14.21 9.53 -3.31
C ALA A 164 -14.12 8.73 -4.61
N LEU A 165 -13.63 7.49 -4.52
CA LEU A 165 -13.59 6.54 -5.63
C LEU A 165 -14.78 5.60 -5.49
N THR A 166 -15.76 5.75 -6.40
CA THR A 166 -17.00 4.97 -6.36
C THR A 166 -16.76 3.56 -6.89
N ALA A 167 -17.20 2.57 -6.13
CA ALA A 167 -17.16 1.17 -6.55
C ALA A 167 -18.26 0.85 -7.56
N VAL A 168 -17.91 0.06 -8.56
CA VAL A 168 -18.87 -0.55 -9.51
C VAL A 168 -18.93 -2.04 -9.19
N ALA A 169 -20.10 -2.56 -8.87
CA ALA A 169 -20.29 -3.94 -8.41
C ALA A 169 -19.36 -4.33 -7.24
N GLY A 170 -19.11 -3.41 -6.30
CA GLY A 170 -18.25 -3.61 -5.15
C GLY A 170 -16.74 -3.49 -5.43
N LEU A 171 -16.35 -3.23 -6.66
CA LEU A 171 -14.95 -3.14 -7.11
C LEU A 171 -14.58 -1.71 -7.47
N VAL A 172 -13.42 -1.25 -7.00
CA VAL A 172 -12.70 -0.07 -7.52
C VAL A 172 -11.43 -0.58 -8.18
N ASP A 173 -11.24 -0.25 -9.45
CA ASP A 173 -9.96 -0.44 -10.17
C ASP A 173 -9.75 0.79 -11.05
N GLN A 174 -9.02 1.76 -10.51
CA GLN A 174 -8.76 3.01 -11.19
C GLN A 174 -7.26 3.22 -11.34
N THR A 175 -6.86 3.68 -12.51
CA THR A 175 -5.47 4.03 -12.83
C THR A 175 -5.43 5.35 -13.56
N SER A 176 -4.32 6.06 -13.47
CA SER A 176 -4.03 7.25 -14.28
C SER A 176 -2.52 7.51 -14.31
N THR A 177 -2.13 8.32 -15.28
CA THR A 177 -0.80 8.92 -15.33
C THR A 177 -0.89 10.34 -14.82
N TRP A 178 -0.03 10.70 -13.85
CA TRP A 178 0.04 12.03 -13.29
C TRP A 178 1.27 12.78 -13.79
N THR A 179 1.05 14.02 -14.20
CA THR A 179 2.10 14.97 -14.53
C THR A 179 2.09 16.10 -13.53
N PHE A 180 3.26 16.53 -13.10
CA PHE A 180 3.42 17.60 -12.12
C PHE A 180 4.13 18.80 -12.75
N GLN A 181 3.70 20.00 -12.37
CA GLN A 181 4.33 21.26 -12.76
C GLN A 181 4.60 22.09 -11.51
N TYR A 182 5.74 22.75 -11.50
CA TYR A 182 6.05 23.81 -10.55
C TYR A 182 5.68 25.15 -11.17
N SER A 183 4.77 25.89 -10.55
CA SER A 183 4.21 27.13 -11.09
C SER A 183 5.24 28.26 -11.20
N ASN A 184 6.32 28.22 -10.39
CA ASN A 184 7.43 29.16 -10.43
C ASN A 184 7.00 30.65 -10.40
N SER A 185 5.88 30.93 -9.70
CA SER A 185 5.26 32.26 -9.69
C SER A 185 5.90 33.25 -8.70
N THR A 186 6.79 32.75 -7.84
CA THR A 186 7.47 33.55 -6.82
C THR A 186 8.96 33.27 -6.86
N PRO A 187 9.82 34.31 -6.88
CA PRO A 187 11.26 34.10 -6.76
C PRO A 187 11.60 33.44 -5.43
N VAL A 188 12.46 32.43 -5.48
CA VAL A 188 12.96 31.73 -4.29
C VAL A 188 14.48 31.75 -4.27
N GLU A 189 15.08 31.65 -3.07
CA GLU A 189 16.51 31.54 -2.90
C GLU A 189 17.08 30.34 -3.66
N PHE A 190 18.30 30.47 -4.20
CA PHE A 190 18.96 29.37 -4.91
C PHE A 190 19.12 28.12 -4.04
N GLY A 191 19.06 26.95 -4.65
CA GLY A 191 19.32 25.66 -4.01
C GLY A 191 18.28 24.60 -4.30
N THR A 192 18.41 23.47 -3.62
CA THR A 192 17.51 22.32 -3.78
C THR A 192 16.48 22.28 -2.66
N TYR A 193 15.21 22.31 -3.02
CA TYR A 193 14.08 22.19 -2.12
C TYR A 193 13.51 20.78 -2.19
N ASN A 194 13.37 20.12 -1.05
CA ASN A 194 12.89 18.76 -0.96
C ASN A 194 11.58 18.71 -0.17
N GLY A 195 10.65 17.85 -0.62
CA GLY A 195 9.40 17.60 0.07
C GLY A 195 8.94 16.17 -0.19
N ARG A 196 8.01 15.69 0.64
CA ARG A 196 7.39 14.37 0.49
C ARG A 196 5.88 14.50 0.56
N VAL A 197 5.21 13.79 -0.33
CA VAL A 197 3.77 13.59 -0.28
C VAL A 197 3.50 12.13 0.06
N THR A 198 2.64 11.89 1.04
CA THR A 198 2.14 10.57 1.39
C THR A 198 0.70 10.45 0.90
N TYR A 199 0.44 9.42 0.14
CA TYR A 199 -0.89 9.08 -0.36
C TYR A 199 -1.50 8.00 0.51
N THR A 200 -2.80 8.12 0.79
CA THR A 200 -3.54 7.16 1.60
C THR A 200 -4.85 6.81 0.91
N ALA A 201 -5.07 5.53 0.69
CA ALA A 201 -6.35 4.96 0.32
C ALA A 201 -6.95 4.26 1.53
N SER A 202 -8.24 4.45 1.77
CA SER A 202 -8.98 3.77 2.84
C SER A 202 -10.33 3.30 2.35
N MET A 203 -10.76 2.15 2.84
CA MET A 203 -11.99 1.49 2.47
C MET A 203 -12.73 1.11 3.76
N PRO A 204 -14.04 1.41 3.92
CA PRO A 204 -14.82 1.16 5.13
C PRO A 204 -14.91 -0.30 5.53
#